data_0876ddefdcbe38d2bb304b8e46980d11
#
_entry.id   0876ddefdcbe38d2bb304b8e46980d11
#
_cell.length_a   1.000
_cell.length_b   1.000
_cell.length_c   1.000
_cell.angle_alpha   90.00
_cell.angle_beta   90.00
_cell.angle_gamma   90.00
#
_symmetry.space_group_name_H-M   'P 1'
#
loop_
_entity.id
_entity.type
_entity.pdbx_description
1 polymer ?
#
loop_
_entity_poly.entity_id
_entity_poly.type
_entity_poly.pdbx_seq_one_letter_code
_entity_poly.pdbx_strand_id
1 'polypeptide(L)'
;MEYLTVKETAQRWGVSVRTVNMHLNAGRVAGAVRKEHGWLVPANAQKPIDRRRKQDEAPPVRVVKRFMPIFSMTFGEGGFVKAVEQLEDEEERAVAWTGHHYFRGEAEQAMELAASVFDSESAEIRLSARWLHAMAAIGLGNEISCREDFAEVVREGVDAQDDAVRAQSQFIQMVAKIYFHEEEVDIAQLMPHFSHLSRGVRYLALYGRAHALYLRREYQQVIGEVEAASALMQQAYPVAAIYLNIVGAMASNSLARHEDAQRFFDRAWELALPEGYIEPFAEHHGMLQGLVERKLRGTQPELYRQVSDLVLRFSRGWMKIHNTSSKRKVTDALTPYEFSIAMLAAKGRRNKEIADYM
;
A
#
# COMPACT_ATOMS: atom_id res chain seq x y z
N MET A 1 8.53 -57.81 2.33
CA MET A 1 7.71 -56.67 2.76
C MET A 1 7.23 -56.99 4.16
N GLU A 2 7.46 -56.07 5.07
CA GLU A 2 7.01 -56.20 6.46
C GLU A 2 5.56 -55.73 6.57
N TYR A 3 4.74 -56.47 7.32
CA TYR A 3 3.31 -56.19 7.50
C TYR A 3 2.99 -56.01 8.97
N LEU A 4 2.11 -55.06 9.24
CA LEU A 4 1.58 -54.77 10.57
C LEU A 4 0.16 -55.28 10.73
N THR A 5 -0.20 -55.67 11.93
CA THR A 5 -1.58 -55.96 12.31
C THR A 5 -2.42 -54.67 12.36
N VAL A 6 -3.74 -54.79 12.36
CA VAL A 6 -4.65 -53.65 12.49
C VAL A 6 -4.38 -52.84 13.78
N LYS A 7 -4.00 -53.51 14.87
CA LYS A 7 -3.71 -52.90 16.15
C LYS A 7 -2.41 -52.07 16.11
N GLU A 8 -1.37 -52.64 15.50
CA GLU A 8 -0.08 -51.92 15.31
C GLU A 8 -0.23 -50.74 14.34
N THR A 9 -1.02 -50.92 13.29
CA THR A 9 -1.35 -49.85 12.34
C THR A 9 -2.11 -48.74 13.02
N ALA A 10 -3.05 -49.05 13.93
CA ALA A 10 -3.80 -48.06 14.69
C ALA A 10 -2.90 -47.22 15.60
N GLN A 11 -1.94 -47.86 16.29
CA GLN A 11 -0.93 -47.19 17.10
C GLN A 11 -0.05 -46.27 16.23
N ARG A 12 0.45 -46.77 15.11
CA ARG A 12 1.32 -46.01 14.20
C ARG A 12 0.64 -44.79 13.59
N TRP A 13 -0.64 -44.92 13.21
CA TRP A 13 -1.41 -43.83 12.61
C TRP A 13 -2.05 -42.88 13.63
N GLY A 14 -1.97 -43.19 14.95
CA GLY A 14 -2.58 -42.39 16.01
C GLY A 14 -4.11 -42.37 15.93
N VAL A 15 -4.74 -43.51 15.56
CA VAL A 15 -6.20 -43.62 15.38
C VAL A 15 -6.75 -44.88 16.06
N SER A 16 -8.08 -44.96 16.19
CA SER A 16 -8.71 -46.16 16.73
C SER A 16 -8.64 -47.34 15.74
N VAL A 17 -8.63 -48.58 16.26
CA VAL A 17 -8.74 -49.81 15.48
C VAL A 17 -9.97 -49.79 14.56
N ARG A 18 -11.06 -49.18 15.01
CA ARG A 18 -12.29 -49.02 14.22
C ARG A 18 -12.03 -48.14 12.97
N THR A 19 -11.25 -47.09 13.09
CA THR A 19 -10.88 -46.18 11.98
C THR A 19 -10.02 -46.91 10.95
N VAL A 20 -9.05 -47.72 11.40
CA VAL A 20 -8.22 -48.57 10.48
C VAL A 20 -9.09 -49.54 9.72
N ASN A 21 -9.97 -50.30 10.41
CA ASN A 21 -10.88 -51.23 9.77
C ASN A 21 -11.83 -50.54 8.77
N MET A 22 -12.30 -49.34 9.05
CA MET A 22 -13.12 -48.56 8.12
C MET A 22 -12.35 -48.25 6.82
N HIS A 23 -11.07 -47.84 6.91
CA HIS A 23 -10.25 -47.60 5.72
C HIS A 23 -9.93 -48.88 4.94
N LEU A 24 -9.68 -50.01 5.63
CA LEU A 24 -9.41 -51.32 5.03
C LEU A 24 -10.63 -51.88 4.29
N ASN A 25 -11.81 -51.85 4.93
CA ASN A 25 -13.06 -52.29 4.32
C ASN A 25 -13.49 -51.39 3.14
N ALA A 26 -13.10 -50.15 3.14
CA ALA A 26 -13.33 -49.21 2.04
C ALA A 26 -12.28 -49.30 0.91
N GLY A 27 -11.31 -50.25 0.99
CA GLY A 27 -10.27 -50.43 -0.02
C GLY A 27 -9.28 -49.27 -0.14
N ARG A 28 -9.16 -48.40 0.90
CA ARG A 28 -8.38 -47.17 0.85
C ARG A 28 -6.91 -47.34 1.26
N VAL A 29 -6.48 -48.57 1.60
CA VAL A 29 -5.11 -48.85 2.02
C VAL A 29 -4.46 -49.74 0.98
N ALA A 30 -3.59 -49.14 0.17
CA ALA A 30 -2.90 -49.87 -0.90
C ALA A 30 -2.02 -50.98 -0.33
N GLY A 31 -2.08 -52.16 -0.92
CA GLY A 31 -1.26 -53.30 -0.53
C GLY A 31 -1.73 -54.02 0.74
N ALA A 32 -2.84 -53.63 1.36
CA ALA A 32 -3.42 -54.39 2.48
C ALA A 32 -3.99 -55.73 2.02
N VAL A 33 -3.74 -56.83 2.78
CA VAL A 33 -4.15 -58.18 2.45
C VAL A 33 -5.02 -58.75 3.58
N ARG A 34 -6.12 -59.40 3.25
CA ARG A 34 -7.00 -60.09 4.20
C ARG A 34 -6.60 -61.54 4.32
N LYS A 35 -6.24 -61.97 5.54
CA LYS A 35 -5.94 -63.38 5.85
C LYS A 35 -6.98 -63.94 6.81
N GLU A 36 -6.92 -65.25 7.10
CA GLU A 36 -7.87 -66.01 8.00
C GLU A 36 -8.00 -65.31 9.37
N HIS A 37 -6.94 -64.71 9.89
CA HIS A 37 -6.89 -64.05 11.22
C HIS A 37 -7.04 -62.53 11.17
N GLY A 38 -7.43 -61.92 10.03
CA GLY A 38 -7.68 -60.49 9.89
C GLY A 38 -6.86 -59.79 8.81
N TRP A 39 -6.89 -58.47 8.82
CA TRP A 39 -6.16 -57.64 7.87
C TRP A 39 -4.69 -57.49 8.25
N LEU A 40 -3.83 -57.55 7.25
CA LEU A 40 -2.41 -57.20 7.31
C LEU A 40 -2.17 -55.96 6.44
N VAL A 41 -1.48 -54.95 6.99
CA VAL A 41 -1.20 -53.64 6.37
C VAL A 41 0.29 -53.52 6.11
N PRO A 42 0.75 -53.17 4.92
CA PRO A 42 2.18 -52.92 4.68
C PRO A 42 2.74 -51.91 5.67
N ALA A 43 3.92 -52.17 6.24
CA ALA A 43 4.54 -51.30 7.23
C ALA A 43 4.79 -49.89 6.69
N ASN A 44 4.95 -49.70 5.38
CA ASN A 44 5.13 -48.42 4.72
C ASN A 44 3.81 -47.74 4.27
N ALA A 45 2.64 -48.35 4.55
CA ALA A 45 1.36 -47.76 4.17
C ALA A 45 1.11 -46.46 4.94
N GLN A 46 0.71 -45.43 4.20
CA GLN A 46 0.32 -44.14 4.78
C GLN A 46 -1.15 -44.13 5.19
N LYS A 47 -1.47 -43.41 6.24
CA LYS A 47 -2.86 -43.22 6.67
C LYS A 47 -3.66 -42.51 5.57
N PRO A 48 -4.77 -43.10 5.09
CA PRO A 48 -5.63 -42.47 4.11
C PRO A 48 -6.21 -41.17 4.64
N ILE A 49 -6.23 -40.12 3.79
CA ILE A 49 -6.81 -38.82 4.13
C ILE A 49 -8.32 -39.01 4.31
N ASP A 50 -8.85 -38.61 5.46
CA ASP A 50 -10.29 -38.60 5.70
C ASP A 50 -10.94 -37.43 4.95
N ARG A 51 -11.51 -37.72 3.78
CA ARG A 51 -12.24 -36.72 2.97
C ARG A 51 -13.51 -36.17 3.64
N ARG A 52 -13.92 -36.71 4.80
CA ARG A 52 -15.05 -36.19 5.60
C ARG A 52 -14.62 -35.13 6.63
N ARG A 53 -13.35 -35.02 6.99
CA ARG A 53 -12.83 -33.81 7.55
C ARG A 53 -12.81 -32.81 6.37
N LYS A 54 -13.88 -32.02 6.23
CA LYS A 54 -13.66 -30.67 5.69
C LYS A 54 -12.41 -30.18 6.44
N GLN A 55 -11.28 -30.04 5.76
CA GLN A 55 -10.33 -29.05 6.21
C GLN A 55 -11.22 -27.87 6.56
N ASP A 56 -11.02 -27.30 7.74
CA ASP A 56 -11.39 -25.93 7.97
C ASP A 56 -10.55 -25.16 6.93
N GLU A 57 -11.03 -25.15 5.70
CA GLU A 57 -10.58 -24.22 4.68
C GLU A 57 -10.91 -22.87 5.30
N ALA A 58 -9.87 -22.15 5.66
CA ALA A 58 -10.03 -20.76 5.99
C ALA A 58 -10.96 -20.16 4.91
N PRO A 59 -12.01 -19.43 5.29
CA PRO A 59 -12.94 -18.88 4.32
C PRO A 59 -12.13 -18.23 3.18
N PRO A 60 -12.55 -18.39 1.92
CA PRO A 60 -11.80 -17.86 0.80
C PRO A 60 -11.55 -16.37 1.04
N VAL A 61 -10.27 -15.97 1.01
CA VAL A 61 -9.89 -14.56 1.22
C VAL A 61 -10.58 -13.72 0.16
N ARG A 62 -11.49 -12.84 0.58
CA ARG A 62 -12.13 -11.86 -0.31
C ARG A 62 -11.12 -10.76 -0.63
N VAL A 63 -10.70 -10.71 -1.88
CA VAL A 63 -9.89 -9.59 -2.41
C VAL A 63 -10.85 -8.53 -2.95
N VAL A 64 -10.79 -7.33 -2.39
CA VAL A 64 -11.66 -6.24 -2.78
C VAL A 64 -10.98 -5.40 -3.85
N LYS A 65 -11.59 -5.37 -5.03
CA LYS A 65 -11.09 -4.59 -6.18
C LYS A 65 -11.62 -3.16 -6.19
N ARG A 66 -12.81 -2.93 -5.63
CA ARG A 66 -13.48 -1.61 -5.56
C ARG A 66 -12.80 -0.63 -4.61
N PHE A 67 -11.94 -1.12 -3.70
CA PHE A 67 -11.18 -0.29 -2.78
C PHE A 67 -10.02 0.37 -3.50
N MET A 68 -9.96 1.70 -3.43
CA MET A 68 -8.95 2.54 -4.06
C MET A 68 -8.70 2.14 -5.53
N PRO A 69 -9.70 2.27 -6.41
CA PRO A 69 -9.64 1.73 -7.78
C PRO A 69 -8.45 2.28 -8.56
N ILE A 70 -8.07 3.54 -8.39
CA ILE A 70 -6.94 4.14 -9.12
C ILE A 70 -5.61 3.44 -8.84
N PHE A 71 -5.41 2.86 -7.64
CA PHE A 71 -4.23 2.05 -7.33
C PHE A 71 -4.37 0.62 -7.84
N SER A 72 -5.61 0.14 -8.00
CA SER A 72 -5.92 -1.22 -8.44
C SER A 72 -5.96 -1.35 -9.97
N MET A 73 -6.14 -0.23 -10.68
CA MET A 73 -6.15 -0.15 -12.12
C MET A 73 -4.75 -0.32 -12.70
N THR A 74 -4.71 -0.95 -13.88
CA THR A 74 -3.48 -1.09 -14.67
C THR A 74 -3.65 -0.29 -15.96
N PHE A 75 -2.76 0.65 -16.20
CA PHE A 75 -2.75 1.43 -17.43
C PHE A 75 -1.33 1.86 -17.78
N GLY A 76 -1.09 2.08 -19.06
CA GLY A 76 0.15 2.64 -19.58
C GLY A 76 0.09 4.18 -19.64
N GLU A 77 1.08 4.76 -20.24
CA GLU A 77 1.24 6.20 -20.44
C GLU A 77 0.01 6.83 -21.11
N GLY A 78 -0.57 7.87 -20.48
CA GLY A 78 -1.78 8.54 -20.95
C GLY A 78 -3.03 7.66 -20.99
N GLY A 79 -3.03 6.53 -20.29
CA GLY A 79 -4.06 5.50 -20.41
C GLY A 79 -5.17 5.55 -19.38
N PHE A 80 -5.15 6.50 -18.44
CA PHE A 80 -6.12 6.55 -17.33
C PHE A 80 -7.56 6.62 -17.84
N VAL A 81 -7.88 7.54 -18.74
CA VAL A 81 -9.25 7.73 -19.25
C VAL A 81 -9.80 6.43 -19.84
N LYS A 82 -9.01 5.77 -20.68
CA LYS A 82 -9.40 4.48 -21.28
C LYS A 82 -9.58 3.38 -20.25
N ALA A 83 -8.76 3.39 -19.20
CA ALA A 83 -8.85 2.38 -18.14
C ALA A 83 -10.07 2.61 -17.23
N VAL A 84 -10.41 3.87 -16.89
CA VAL A 84 -11.57 4.18 -16.07
C VAL A 84 -12.89 3.90 -16.80
N GLU A 85 -12.94 4.07 -18.12
CA GLU A 85 -14.11 3.71 -18.95
C GLU A 85 -14.43 2.21 -18.93
N GLN A 86 -13.48 1.36 -18.58
CA GLN A 86 -13.66 -0.10 -18.45
C GLN A 86 -14.27 -0.51 -17.10
N LEU A 87 -14.37 0.40 -16.14
CA LEU A 87 -15.06 0.14 -14.87
C LEU A 87 -16.57 0.18 -15.13
N GLU A 88 -17.27 -0.90 -14.78
CA GLU A 88 -18.72 -1.01 -14.99
C GLU A 88 -19.54 -0.20 -13.98
N ASP A 89 -19.03 -0.08 -12.76
CA ASP A 89 -19.68 0.55 -11.64
C ASP A 89 -19.45 2.07 -11.63
N GLU A 90 -20.52 2.85 -11.50
CA GLU A 90 -20.47 4.32 -11.55
C GLU A 90 -19.79 4.92 -10.31
N GLU A 91 -20.01 4.36 -9.14
CA GLU A 91 -19.35 4.83 -7.90
C GLU A 91 -17.86 4.50 -7.91
N GLU A 92 -17.49 3.33 -8.45
CA GLU A 92 -16.08 2.96 -8.65
C GLU A 92 -15.39 3.92 -9.61
N ARG A 93 -16.07 4.30 -10.71
CA ARG A 93 -15.57 5.34 -11.64
C ARG A 93 -15.43 6.69 -10.94
N ALA A 94 -16.41 7.10 -10.13
CA ALA A 94 -16.36 8.36 -9.40
C ALA A 94 -15.15 8.41 -8.46
N VAL A 95 -14.88 7.33 -7.70
CA VAL A 95 -13.69 7.25 -6.84
C VAL A 95 -12.39 7.25 -7.65
N ALA A 96 -12.35 6.57 -8.81
CA ALA A 96 -11.17 6.59 -9.67
C ALA A 96 -10.89 8.01 -10.20
N TRP A 97 -11.91 8.75 -10.64
CA TRP A 97 -11.80 10.15 -11.03
C TRP A 97 -11.42 11.06 -9.87
N THR A 98 -11.96 10.83 -8.66
CA THR A 98 -11.53 11.53 -7.45
C THR A 98 -10.01 11.43 -7.26
N GLY A 99 -9.46 10.21 -7.35
CA GLY A 99 -8.02 9.99 -7.27
C GLY A 99 -7.25 10.68 -8.40
N HIS A 100 -7.77 10.66 -9.62
CA HIS A 100 -7.16 11.34 -10.76
C HIS A 100 -7.06 12.86 -10.54
N HIS A 101 -8.14 13.51 -10.11
CA HIS A 101 -8.16 14.93 -9.78
C HIS A 101 -7.18 15.24 -8.62
N TYR A 102 -7.20 14.40 -7.57
CA TYR A 102 -6.29 14.57 -6.45
C TYR A 102 -4.82 14.57 -6.91
N PHE A 103 -4.39 13.54 -7.66
CA PHE A 103 -2.99 13.43 -8.11
C PHE A 103 -2.56 14.54 -9.07
N ARG A 104 -3.50 15.20 -9.74
CA ARG A 104 -3.26 16.39 -10.56
C ARG A 104 -3.16 17.69 -9.76
N GLY A 105 -3.44 17.65 -8.46
CA GLY A 105 -3.49 18.82 -7.58
C GLY A 105 -4.79 19.61 -7.70
N GLU A 106 -5.83 19.03 -8.24
CA GLU A 106 -7.18 19.58 -8.42
C GLU A 106 -8.05 19.24 -7.18
N ALA A 107 -7.65 19.76 -6.02
CA ALA A 107 -8.15 19.33 -4.72
C ALA A 107 -9.65 19.63 -4.51
N GLU A 108 -10.16 20.76 -5.04
CA GLU A 108 -11.57 21.13 -4.95
C GLU A 108 -12.46 20.11 -5.69
N GLN A 109 -12.07 19.77 -6.94
CA GLN A 109 -12.78 18.78 -7.75
C GLN A 109 -12.72 17.39 -7.12
N ALA A 110 -11.57 17.03 -6.56
CA ALA A 110 -11.42 15.77 -5.85
C ALA A 110 -12.36 15.69 -4.63
N MET A 111 -12.46 16.76 -3.82
CA MET A 111 -13.37 16.79 -2.67
C MET A 111 -14.83 16.71 -3.07
N GLU A 112 -15.24 17.48 -4.07
CA GLU A 112 -16.64 17.48 -4.55
C GLU A 112 -17.06 16.09 -5.03
N LEU A 113 -16.22 15.46 -5.86
CA LEU A 113 -16.51 14.15 -6.41
C LEU A 113 -16.46 13.04 -5.35
N ALA A 114 -15.53 13.10 -4.39
CA ALA A 114 -15.51 12.17 -3.26
C ALA A 114 -16.79 12.26 -2.43
N ALA A 115 -17.26 13.47 -2.13
CA ALA A 115 -18.45 13.68 -1.34
C ALA A 115 -19.72 13.09 -1.99
N SER A 116 -19.79 13.02 -3.32
CA SER A 116 -20.94 12.48 -4.05
C SER A 116 -21.21 10.99 -3.79
N VAL A 117 -20.23 10.26 -3.24
CA VAL A 117 -20.33 8.81 -2.97
C VAL A 117 -20.17 8.46 -1.48
N PHE A 118 -20.30 9.42 -0.58
CA PHE A 118 -20.21 9.17 0.87
C PHE A 118 -21.35 8.31 1.41
N ASP A 119 -22.52 8.33 0.75
CA ASP A 119 -23.69 7.55 1.13
C ASP A 119 -23.80 6.22 0.35
N SER A 120 -22.72 5.80 -0.33
CA SER A 120 -22.68 4.51 -1.03
C SER A 120 -22.99 3.35 -0.08
N GLU A 121 -23.70 2.34 -0.56
CA GLU A 121 -23.92 1.10 0.20
C GLU A 121 -22.61 0.30 0.38
N SER A 122 -21.62 0.51 -0.49
CA SER A 122 -20.31 -0.16 -0.45
C SER A 122 -19.37 0.52 0.52
N ALA A 123 -18.97 -0.18 1.58
CA ALA A 123 -17.96 0.28 2.53
C ALA A 123 -16.62 0.59 1.84
N GLU A 124 -16.25 -0.19 0.82
CA GLU A 124 -15.01 0.01 0.06
C GLU A 124 -14.99 1.35 -0.68
N ILE A 125 -16.14 1.73 -1.23
CA ILE A 125 -16.31 3.03 -1.92
C ILE A 125 -16.24 4.16 -0.89
N ARG A 126 -17.00 4.07 0.21
CA ARG A 126 -16.96 5.08 1.27
C ARG A 126 -15.56 5.28 1.84
N LEU A 127 -14.86 4.20 2.18
CA LEU A 127 -13.49 4.25 2.70
C LEU A 127 -12.52 4.91 1.71
N SER A 128 -12.64 4.56 0.42
CA SER A 128 -11.78 5.14 -0.64
C SER A 128 -12.06 6.63 -0.82
N ALA A 129 -13.33 7.02 -0.86
CA ALA A 129 -13.76 8.40 -1.01
C ALA A 129 -13.33 9.25 0.19
N ARG A 130 -13.55 8.76 1.42
CA ARG A 130 -13.15 9.45 2.65
C ARG A 130 -11.63 9.68 2.70
N TRP A 131 -10.84 8.69 2.31
CA TRP A 131 -9.40 8.87 2.29
C TRP A 131 -8.95 9.93 1.28
N LEU A 132 -9.44 9.86 0.04
CA LEU A 132 -9.07 10.82 -1.01
C LEU A 132 -9.57 12.24 -0.66
N HIS A 133 -10.76 12.36 -0.06
CA HIS A 133 -11.31 13.62 0.43
C HIS A 133 -10.44 14.21 1.54
N ALA A 134 -10.02 13.39 2.53
CA ALA A 134 -9.12 13.81 3.59
C ALA A 134 -7.78 14.32 3.05
N MET A 135 -7.21 13.61 2.07
CA MET A 135 -5.94 14.00 1.44
C MET A 135 -6.07 15.32 0.66
N ALA A 136 -7.15 15.50 -0.10
CA ALA A 136 -7.45 16.75 -0.78
C ALA A 136 -7.69 17.91 0.21
N ALA A 137 -8.39 17.64 1.32
CA ALA A 137 -8.64 18.60 2.39
C ALA A 137 -7.33 19.13 3.03
N ILE A 138 -6.27 18.30 3.11
CA ILE A 138 -4.93 18.74 3.54
C ILE A 138 -4.43 19.85 2.61
N GLY A 139 -4.47 19.62 1.28
CA GLY A 139 -4.02 20.62 0.28
C GLY A 139 -4.79 21.94 0.35
N LEU A 140 -6.04 21.92 0.79
CA LEU A 140 -6.86 23.12 0.99
C LEU A 140 -6.77 23.70 2.41
N GLY A 141 -6.01 23.09 3.31
CA GLY A 141 -5.89 23.50 4.70
C GLY A 141 -7.18 23.36 5.51
N ASN A 142 -8.09 22.47 5.07
CA ASN A 142 -9.34 22.17 5.74
C ASN A 142 -9.14 21.04 6.77
N GLU A 143 -8.62 21.44 7.93
CA GLU A 143 -8.32 20.52 9.05
C GLU A 143 -9.57 19.78 9.55
N ILE A 144 -10.71 20.46 9.59
CA ILE A 144 -11.97 19.90 10.12
C ILE A 144 -12.39 18.70 9.27
N SER A 145 -12.54 18.91 7.95
CA SER A 145 -12.94 17.83 7.04
C SER A 145 -11.96 16.67 7.06
N CYS A 146 -10.65 16.95 7.07
CA CYS A 146 -9.63 15.90 7.15
C CYS A 146 -9.80 15.02 8.41
N ARG A 147 -10.03 15.63 9.59
CA ARG A 147 -10.25 14.90 10.85
C ARG A 147 -11.54 14.10 10.87
N GLU A 148 -12.62 14.70 10.35
CA GLU A 148 -13.91 14.02 10.25
C GLU A 148 -13.82 12.78 9.36
N ASP A 149 -13.18 12.88 8.20
CA ASP A 149 -13.00 11.76 7.29
C ASP A 149 -12.19 10.62 7.93
N PHE A 150 -11.09 10.93 8.60
CA PHE A 150 -10.32 9.89 9.29
C PHE A 150 -11.08 9.28 10.46
N ALA A 151 -11.92 10.05 11.17
CA ALA A 151 -12.78 9.50 12.22
C ALA A 151 -13.82 8.54 11.64
N GLU A 152 -14.41 8.85 10.48
CA GLU A 152 -15.33 7.97 9.77
C GLU A 152 -14.64 6.67 9.30
N VAL A 153 -13.42 6.77 8.76
CA VAL A 153 -12.61 5.60 8.37
C VAL A 153 -12.40 4.67 9.56
N VAL A 154 -12.06 5.21 10.73
CA VAL A 154 -11.87 4.42 11.95
C VAL A 154 -13.17 3.75 12.38
N ARG A 155 -14.29 4.50 12.39
CA ARG A 155 -15.61 3.97 12.76
C ARG A 155 -16.05 2.85 11.83
N GLU A 156 -15.95 3.03 10.52
CA GLU A 156 -16.27 2.00 9.52
C GLU A 156 -15.48 0.70 9.77
N GLY A 157 -14.20 0.82 10.11
CA GLY A 157 -13.36 -0.35 10.41
C GLY A 157 -13.73 -1.06 11.72
N VAL A 158 -14.13 -0.32 12.76
CA VAL A 158 -14.56 -0.87 14.05
C VAL A 158 -15.90 -1.60 13.90
N ASP A 159 -16.85 -1.04 13.15
CA ASP A 159 -18.19 -1.58 12.97
C ASP A 159 -18.25 -2.70 11.92
N ALA A 160 -17.18 -2.87 11.13
CA ALA A 160 -17.13 -3.83 10.04
C ALA A 160 -17.25 -5.28 10.51
N GLN A 161 -18.14 -6.04 9.86
CA GLN A 161 -18.25 -7.49 10.01
C GLN A 161 -17.34 -8.23 9.01
N ASP A 162 -16.96 -7.57 7.92
CA ASP A 162 -16.11 -8.10 6.87
C ASP A 162 -14.62 -7.83 7.17
N ASP A 163 -13.79 -8.87 7.15
CA ASP A 163 -12.34 -8.78 7.37
C ASP A 163 -11.64 -7.92 6.31
N ALA A 164 -12.18 -7.87 5.09
CA ALA A 164 -11.62 -7.04 4.03
C ALA A 164 -11.83 -5.54 4.33
N VAL A 165 -13.00 -5.14 4.82
CA VAL A 165 -13.29 -3.75 5.21
C VAL A 165 -12.42 -3.34 6.39
N ARG A 166 -12.24 -4.22 7.39
CA ARG A 166 -11.30 -3.98 8.50
C ARG A 166 -9.87 -3.77 8.00
N ALA A 167 -9.42 -4.63 7.08
CA ALA A 167 -8.07 -4.53 6.49
C ALA A 167 -7.87 -3.20 5.75
N GLN A 168 -8.89 -2.72 5.03
CA GLN A 168 -8.85 -1.46 4.29
C GLN A 168 -8.79 -0.25 5.23
N SER A 169 -9.64 -0.23 6.26
CA SER A 169 -9.63 0.82 7.27
C SER A 169 -8.26 0.87 7.98
N GLN A 170 -7.71 -0.27 8.39
CA GLN A 170 -6.38 -0.34 9.01
C GLN A 170 -5.27 0.13 8.07
N PHE A 171 -5.37 -0.20 6.78
CA PHE A 171 -4.43 0.29 5.78
C PHE A 171 -4.44 1.83 5.69
N ILE A 172 -5.63 2.45 5.60
CA ILE A 172 -5.77 3.91 5.58
C ILE A 172 -5.20 4.54 6.85
N GLN A 173 -5.52 4.00 8.03
CA GLN A 173 -5.01 4.49 9.30
C GLN A 173 -3.48 4.41 9.37
N MET A 174 -2.88 3.32 8.87
CA MET A 174 -1.43 3.17 8.80
C MET A 174 -0.81 4.22 7.89
N VAL A 175 -1.36 4.42 6.70
CA VAL A 175 -0.87 5.44 5.74
C VAL A 175 -0.97 6.84 6.35
N ALA A 176 -2.09 7.17 7.01
CA ALA A 176 -2.28 8.45 7.69
C ALA A 176 -1.20 8.69 8.76
N LYS A 177 -0.91 7.69 9.61
CA LYS A 177 0.14 7.80 10.62
C LYS A 177 1.52 8.06 10.01
N ILE A 178 1.85 7.39 8.91
CA ILE A 178 3.10 7.61 8.19
C ILE A 178 3.15 9.04 7.64
N TYR A 179 2.07 9.49 7.02
CA TYR A 179 1.97 10.85 6.45
C TYR A 179 2.12 11.94 7.50
N PHE A 180 1.55 11.75 8.68
CA PHE A 180 1.66 12.70 9.78
C PHE A 180 2.90 12.47 10.66
N HIS A 181 3.82 11.60 10.25
CA HIS A 181 5.07 11.30 10.94
C HIS A 181 4.87 10.89 12.41
N GLU A 182 3.85 10.09 12.68
CA GLU A 182 3.67 9.52 14.01
C GLU A 182 4.81 8.54 14.35
N GLU A 183 5.28 8.57 15.60
CA GLU A 183 6.53 7.89 16.01
C GLU A 183 6.41 6.35 16.02
N GLU A 184 5.19 5.81 16.18
CA GLU A 184 4.96 4.36 16.30
C GLU A 184 4.03 3.84 15.18
N VAL A 185 4.61 3.60 14.02
CA VAL A 185 3.90 2.87 12.95
C VAL A 185 4.38 1.42 12.94
N ASP A 186 3.54 0.52 13.45
CA ASP A 186 3.78 -0.92 13.38
C ASP A 186 3.11 -1.54 12.15
N ILE A 187 3.89 -1.69 11.09
CA ILE A 187 3.43 -2.28 9.83
C ILE A 187 3.10 -3.77 9.99
N ALA A 188 3.62 -4.45 11.01
CA ALA A 188 3.31 -5.84 11.29
C ALA A 188 1.80 -6.05 11.53
N GLN A 189 1.09 -5.03 12.00
CA GLN A 189 -0.37 -5.09 12.19
C GLN A 189 -1.15 -5.22 10.88
N LEU A 190 -0.60 -4.75 9.75
CA LEU A 190 -1.25 -4.89 8.45
C LEU A 190 -1.01 -6.27 7.80
N MET A 191 0.08 -6.94 8.16
CA MET A 191 0.49 -8.19 7.50
C MET A 191 -0.58 -9.29 7.51
N PRO A 192 -1.33 -9.54 8.61
CA PRO A 192 -2.41 -10.53 8.62
C PRO A 192 -3.51 -10.24 7.60
N HIS A 193 -3.72 -8.98 7.26
CA HIS A 193 -4.79 -8.51 6.38
C HIS A 193 -4.34 -8.23 4.95
N PHE A 194 -3.04 -8.34 4.69
CA PHE A 194 -2.44 -7.99 3.40
C PHE A 194 -3.06 -8.75 2.21
N SER A 195 -3.48 -9.99 2.43
CA SER A 195 -4.14 -10.82 1.41
C SER A 195 -5.51 -10.30 0.96
N HIS A 196 -6.19 -9.49 1.77
CA HIS A 196 -7.47 -8.88 1.45
C HIS A 196 -7.35 -7.67 0.51
N LEU A 197 -6.17 -7.08 0.42
CA LEU A 197 -5.92 -5.93 -0.44
C LEU A 197 -5.66 -6.37 -1.89
N SER A 198 -6.10 -5.55 -2.86
CA SER A 198 -5.77 -5.75 -4.28
C SER A 198 -4.26 -5.64 -4.52
N ARG A 199 -3.77 -6.15 -5.66
CA ARG A 199 -2.32 -6.11 -5.96
C ARG A 199 -1.76 -4.69 -5.96
N GLY A 200 -2.44 -3.74 -6.59
CA GLY A 200 -1.97 -2.35 -6.64
C GLY A 200 -1.92 -1.71 -5.26
N VAL A 201 -2.95 -1.95 -4.41
CA VAL A 201 -2.96 -1.47 -3.03
C VAL A 201 -1.87 -2.14 -2.18
N ARG A 202 -1.52 -3.40 -2.44
CA ARG A 202 -0.36 -4.04 -1.79
C ARG A 202 0.95 -3.34 -2.13
N TYR A 203 1.15 -2.90 -3.38
CA TYR A 203 2.34 -2.10 -3.74
C TYR A 203 2.34 -0.74 -3.05
N LEU A 204 1.16 -0.12 -2.88
CA LEU A 204 1.06 1.10 -2.08
C LEU A 204 1.36 0.83 -0.58
N ALA A 205 0.97 -0.32 -0.05
CA ALA A 205 1.32 -0.72 1.32
C ALA A 205 2.84 -0.95 1.47
N LEU A 206 3.51 -1.49 0.45
CA LEU A 206 4.98 -1.61 0.43
C LEU A 206 5.64 -0.22 0.37
N TYR A 207 5.08 0.74 -0.40
CA TYR A 207 5.52 2.13 -0.31
C TYR A 207 5.37 2.67 1.13
N GLY A 208 4.21 2.46 1.77
CA GLY A 208 3.99 2.90 3.16
C GLY A 208 5.06 2.33 4.11
N ARG A 209 5.38 1.04 3.98
CA ARG A 209 6.45 0.41 4.73
C ARG A 209 7.83 1.03 4.44
N ALA A 210 8.15 1.20 3.17
CA ALA A 210 9.40 1.83 2.76
C ALA A 210 9.51 3.27 3.31
N HIS A 211 8.41 4.03 3.32
CA HIS A 211 8.36 5.38 3.90
C HIS A 211 8.59 5.34 5.43
N ALA A 212 7.98 4.41 6.16
CA ALA A 212 8.24 4.25 7.59
C ALA A 212 9.72 3.90 7.88
N LEU A 213 10.34 3.03 7.07
CA LEU A 213 11.78 2.75 7.13
C LEU A 213 12.60 4.01 6.83
N TYR A 214 12.19 4.84 5.87
CA TYR A 214 12.84 6.12 5.58
C TYR A 214 12.82 7.06 6.80
N LEU A 215 11.69 7.18 7.50
CA LEU A 215 11.58 7.99 8.71
C LEU A 215 12.50 7.47 9.84
N ARG A 216 12.73 6.17 9.91
CA ARG A 216 13.69 5.52 10.83
C ARG A 216 15.14 5.61 10.36
N ARG A 217 15.41 6.24 9.20
CA ARG A 217 16.72 6.37 8.55
C ARG A 217 17.34 5.04 8.09
N GLU A 218 16.52 4.02 7.88
CA GLU A 218 16.94 2.70 7.39
C GLU A 218 17.02 2.67 5.86
N TYR A 219 17.72 3.65 5.28
CA TYR A 219 17.70 3.95 3.83
C TYR A 219 18.12 2.79 2.92
N GLN A 220 19.06 1.93 3.36
CA GLN A 220 19.46 0.76 2.58
C GLN A 220 18.33 -0.24 2.43
N GLN A 221 17.55 -0.45 3.50
CA GLN A 221 16.38 -1.34 3.48
C GLN A 221 15.30 -0.78 2.56
N VAL A 222 15.09 0.55 2.57
CA VAL A 222 14.16 1.22 1.65
C VAL A 222 14.50 0.90 0.19
N ILE A 223 15.77 1.06 -0.20
CA ILE A 223 16.21 0.81 -1.59
C ILE A 223 15.97 -0.65 -1.95
N GLY A 224 16.38 -1.60 -1.09
CA GLY A 224 16.19 -3.02 -1.34
C GLY A 224 14.71 -3.40 -1.47
N GLU A 225 13.82 -2.81 -0.65
CA GLU A 225 12.39 -3.05 -0.72
C GLU A 225 11.76 -2.49 -2.01
N VAL A 226 12.13 -1.28 -2.41
CA VAL A 226 11.66 -0.66 -3.66
C VAL A 226 12.12 -1.46 -4.88
N GLU A 227 13.36 -1.93 -4.91
CA GLU A 227 13.89 -2.76 -5.99
C GLU A 227 13.17 -4.12 -6.06
N ALA A 228 12.95 -4.77 -4.92
CA ALA A 228 12.22 -6.03 -4.85
C ALA A 228 10.75 -5.85 -5.29
N ALA A 229 10.05 -4.82 -4.80
CA ALA A 229 8.69 -4.52 -5.20
C ALA A 229 8.59 -4.25 -6.71
N SER A 230 9.52 -3.49 -7.27
CA SER A 230 9.57 -3.19 -8.71
C SER A 230 9.83 -4.44 -9.55
N ALA A 231 10.72 -5.33 -9.11
CA ALA A 231 11.02 -6.59 -9.80
C ALA A 231 9.81 -7.56 -9.79
N LEU A 232 9.00 -7.53 -8.73
CA LEU A 232 7.80 -8.37 -8.59
C LEU A 232 6.55 -7.79 -9.29
N MET A 233 6.61 -6.52 -9.70
CA MET A 233 5.50 -5.83 -10.34
C MET A 233 5.36 -6.28 -11.80
N GLN A 234 4.55 -7.32 -12.03
CA GLN A 234 4.32 -7.90 -13.36
C GLN A 234 3.39 -7.08 -14.26
N GLN A 235 2.59 -6.19 -13.67
CA GLN A 235 1.62 -5.34 -14.35
C GLN A 235 1.89 -3.88 -13.98
N ALA A 236 1.54 -2.96 -14.88
CA ALA A 236 1.74 -1.54 -14.65
C ALA A 236 0.66 -0.99 -13.68
N TYR A 237 1.03 -0.80 -12.42
CA TYR A 237 0.27 -0.04 -11.44
C TYR A 237 0.93 1.35 -11.29
N PRO A 238 0.65 2.30 -12.18
CA PRO A 238 1.48 3.51 -12.32
C PRO A 238 1.51 4.34 -11.04
N VAL A 239 0.38 4.53 -10.38
CA VAL A 239 0.33 5.36 -9.16
C VAL A 239 1.17 4.74 -8.04
N ALA A 240 1.03 3.45 -7.78
CA ALA A 240 1.85 2.77 -6.78
C ALA A 240 3.34 2.79 -7.14
N ALA A 241 3.68 2.65 -8.44
CA ALA A 241 5.04 2.73 -8.93
C ALA A 241 5.65 4.13 -8.77
N ILE A 242 4.85 5.21 -8.98
CA ILE A 242 5.29 6.60 -8.72
C ILE A 242 5.73 6.73 -7.27
N TYR A 243 4.89 6.36 -6.30
CA TYR A 243 5.20 6.46 -4.88
C TYR A 243 6.41 5.60 -4.46
N LEU A 244 6.53 4.38 -4.95
CA LEU A 244 7.70 3.52 -4.69
C LEU A 244 8.99 4.15 -5.21
N ASN A 245 8.98 4.71 -6.41
CA ASN A 245 10.16 5.37 -6.96
C ASN A 245 10.48 6.68 -6.23
N ILE A 246 9.49 7.45 -5.78
CA ILE A 246 9.70 8.65 -4.96
C ILE A 246 10.44 8.30 -3.66
N VAL A 247 9.99 7.29 -2.91
CA VAL A 247 10.67 6.91 -1.66
C VAL A 247 12.06 6.32 -1.91
N GLY A 248 12.27 5.62 -3.03
CA GLY A 248 13.58 5.18 -3.50
C GLY A 248 14.54 6.35 -3.78
N ALA A 249 14.02 7.39 -4.44
CA ALA A 249 14.78 8.63 -4.70
C ALA A 249 15.16 9.35 -3.40
N MET A 250 14.22 9.48 -2.46
CA MET A 250 14.43 10.08 -1.13
C MET A 250 15.53 9.34 -0.35
N ALA A 251 15.48 8.02 -0.31
CA ALA A 251 16.46 7.20 0.41
C ALA A 251 17.85 7.25 -0.24
N SER A 252 17.92 7.15 -1.57
CA SER A 252 19.15 7.23 -2.33
C SER A 252 19.82 8.59 -2.15
N ASN A 253 19.04 9.67 -2.19
CA ASN A 253 19.56 11.03 -1.98
C ASN A 253 20.07 11.22 -0.53
N SER A 254 19.38 10.63 0.46
CA SER A 254 19.83 10.65 1.86
C SER A 254 21.15 9.90 2.08
N LEU A 255 21.48 8.91 1.23
CA LEU A 255 22.76 8.20 1.21
C LEU A 255 23.84 8.86 0.33
N ALA A 256 23.54 10.02 -0.24
CA ALA A 256 24.42 10.69 -1.22
C ALA A 256 24.66 9.87 -2.51
N ARG A 257 23.77 8.94 -2.85
CA ARG A 257 23.79 8.17 -4.10
C ARG A 257 23.01 8.94 -5.17
N HIS A 258 23.59 10.01 -5.67
CA HIS A 258 22.89 10.96 -6.54
C HIS A 258 22.43 10.38 -7.87
N GLU A 259 23.20 9.48 -8.47
CA GLU A 259 22.81 8.81 -9.71
C GLU A 259 21.60 7.89 -9.50
N ASP A 260 21.58 7.13 -8.42
CA ASP A 260 20.43 6.29 -8.06
C ASP A 260 19.21 7.14 -7.72
N ALA A 261 19.38 8.23 -6.97
CA ALA A 261 18.31 9.17 -6.63
C ALA A 261 17.69 9.76 -7.90
N GLN A 262 18.53 10.20 -8.85
CA GLN A 262 18.06 10.74 -10.13
C GLN A 262 17.34 9.67 -10.95
N ARG A 263 17.85 8.46 -11.01
CA ARG A 263 17.22 7.33 -11.74
C ARG A 263 15.84 7.01 -11.20
N PHE A 264 15.68 6.91 -9.88
CA PHE A 264 14.38 6.67 -9.26
C PHE A 264 13.43 7.86 -9.49
N PHE A 265 13.93 9.08 -9.33
CA PHE A 265 13.12 10.29 -9.57
C PHE A 265 12.63 10.36 -11.02
N ASP A 266 13.51 10.14 -11.98
CA ASP A 266 13.15 10.18 -13.41
C ASP A 266 12.10 9.12 -13.77
N ARG A 267 12.22 7.91 -13.22
CA ARG A 267 11.20 6.86 -13.40
C ARG A 267 9.83 7.26 -12.82
N ALA A 268 9.81 7.86 -11.62
CA ALA A 268 8.57 8.37 -11.04
C ALA A 268 7.96 9.47 -11.93
N TRP A 269 8.81 10.37 -12.41
CA TRP A 269 8.40 11.49 -13.25
C TRP A 269 7.85 11.05 -14.61
N GLU A 270 8.51 10.13 -15.27
CA GLU A 270 8.07 9.54 -16.55
C GLU A 270 6.70 8.87 -16.46
N LEU A 271 6.42 8.20 -15.33
CA LEU A 271 5.12 7.59 -15.08
C LEU A 271 4.02 8.63 -14.75
N ALA A 272 4.39 9.73 -14.11
CA ALA A 272 3.45 10.73 -13.62
C ALA A 272 3.07 11.76 -14.68
N LEU A 273 4.03 12.20 -15.50
CA LEU A 273 3.87 13.32 -16.40
C LEU A 273 2.74 13.16 -17.44
N PRO A 274 2.55 11.99 -18.09
CA PRO A 274 1.50 11.81 -19.09
C PRO A 274 0.08 12.01 -18.58
N GLU A 275 -0.13 11.72 -17.27
CA GLU A 275 -1.42 11.92 -16.58
C GLU A 275 -1.49 13.27 -15.83
N GLY A 276 -0.39 14.01 -15.76
CA GLY A 276 -0.28 15.25 -15.00
C GLY A 276 -0.26 15.04 -13.48
N TYR A 277 0.20 13.87 -12.99
CA TYR A 277 0.23 13.53 -11.56
C TYR A 277 1.40 14.22 -10.85
N ILE A 278 1.21 15.45 -10.42
CA ILE A 278 2.23 16.28 -9.77
C ILE A 278 2.11 16.34 -8.24
N GLU A 279 0.94 16.00 -7.68
CA GLU A 279 0.70 16.01 -6.23
C GLU A 279 1.66 15.10 -5.46
N PRO A 280 2.00 13.85 -5.89
CA PRO A 280 2.96 13.02 -5.16
C PRO A 280 4.33 13.65 -4.96
N PHE A 281 4.76 14.51 -5.88
CA PHE A 281 6.03 15.24 -5.75
C PHE A 281 5.91 16.45 -4.82
N ALA A 282 4.74 17.08 -4.74
CA ALA A 282 4.46 18.14 -3.79
C ALA A 282 4.43 17.61 -2.35
N GLU A 283 3.75 16.48 -2.12
CA GLU A 283 3.69 15.80 -0.82
C GLU A 283 5.07 15.44 -0.26
N HIS A 284 6.01 15.06 -1.12
CA HIS A 284 7.34 14.57 -0.75
C HIS A 284 8.45 15.59 -0.98
N HIS A 285 8.12 16.82 -1.37
CA HIS A 285 9.07 17.82 -1.83
C HIS A 285 10.27 18.00 -0.88
N GLY A 286 10.02 18.21 0.40
CA GLY A 286 11.08 18.41 1.38
C GLY A 286 12.01 17.20 1.55
N MET A 287 11.49 15.99 1.39
CA MET A 287 12.24 14.75 1.48
C MET A 287 12.99 14.42 0.19
N LEU A 288 12.56 14.96 -0.95
CA LEU A 288 13.24 14.87 -2.24
C LEU A 288 14.47 15.78 -2.33
N GLN A 289 14.61 16.78 -1.44
CA GLN A 289 15.85 17.54 -1.20
C GLN A 289 16.44 18.14 -2.47
N GLY A 290 15.65 18.87 -3.26
CA GLY A 290 16.09 19.60 -4.44
C GLY A 290 16.02 18.83 -5.78
N LEU A 291 15.56 17.59 -5.80
CA LEU A 291 15.38 16.83 -7.06
C LEU A 291 14.33 17.48 -7.98
N VAL A 292 13.26 18.03 -7.40
CA VAL A 292 12.21 18.74 -8.15
C VAL A 292 12.79 19.99 -8.82
N GLU A 293 13.55 20.79 -8.08
CA GLU A 293 14.21 22.01 -8.55
C GLU A 293 15.15 21.72 -9.72
N ARG A 294 16.00 20.72 -9.54
CA ARG A 294 16.95 20.28 -10.59
C ARG A 294 16.26 19.86 -11.87
N LYS A 295 15.13 19.17 -11.75
CA LYS A 295 14.39 18.69 -12.91
C LYS A 295 13.66 19.77 -13.66
N LEU A 296 13.02 20.72 -12.94
CA LEU A 296 12.01 21.59 -13.53
C LEU A 296 12.42 23.05 -13.63
N ARG A 297 13.15 23.60 -12.65
CA ARG A 297 13.35 25.05 -12.52
C ARG A 297 13.94 25.72 -13.77
N GLY A 298 14.92 25.08 -14.40
CA GLY A 298 15.59 25.59 -15.60
C GLY A 298 14.98 25.13 -16.92
N THR A 299 14.23 24.01 -16.92
CA THR A 299 13.75 23.35 -18.13
C THR A 299 12.26 23.56 -18.39
N GLN A 300 11.45 23.63 -17.32
CA GLN A 300 9.99 23.74 -17.36
C GLN A 300 9.48 24.69 -16.27
N PRO A 301 9.74 26.02 -16.40
CA PRO A 301 9.48 26.98 -15.32
C PRO A 301 8.00 27.11 -14.96
N GLU A 302 7.09 26.92 -15.92
CA GLU A 302 5.64 26.94 -15.65
C GLU A 302 5.20 25.76 -14.78
N LEU A 303 5.65 24.56 -15.12
CA LEU A 303 5.35 23.36 -14.35
C LEU A 303 6.02 23.39 -12.96
N TYR A 304 7.23 23.96 -12.88
CA TYR A 304 7.88 24.22 -11.59
C TYR A 304 7.05 25.14 -10.70
N ARG A 305 6.44 26.19 -11.27
CA ARG A 305 5.54 27.10 -10.52
C ARG A 305 4.32 26.34 -10.01
N GLN A 306 3.65 25.55 -10.86
CA GLN A 306 2.50 24.75 -10.46
C GLN A 306 2.84 23.79 -9.32
N VAL A 307 3.94 23.04 -9.42
CA VAL A 307 4.40 22.17 -8.33
C VAL A 307 4.72 22.96 -7.07
N SER A 308 5.38 24.12 -7.18
CA SER A 308 5.71 24.96 -6.02
C SER A 308 4.46 25.50 -5.31
N ASP A 309 3.42 25.87 -6.05
CA ASP A 309 2.14 26.30 -5.48
C ASP A 309 1.44 25.15 -4.73
N LEU A 310 1.50 23.94 -5.28
CA LEU A 310 1.00 22.74 -4.59
C LEU A 310 1.79 22.44 -3.31
N VAL A 311 3.11 22.51 -3.37
CA VAL A 311 3.99 22.35 -2.18
C VAL A 311 3.61 23.32 -1.07
N LEU A 312 3.41 24.60 -1.40
CA LEU A 312 3.01 25.60 -0.42
C LEU A 312 1.65 25.31 0.21
N ARG A 313 0.65 24.94 -0.62
CA ARG A 313 -0.69 24.59 -0.14
C ARG A 313 -0.64 23.36 0.76
N PHE A 314 -0.05 22.25 0.27
CA PHE A 314 0.06 21.01 1.01
C PHE A 314 0.81 21.18 2.33
N SER A 315 1.97 21.83 2.31
CA SER A 315 2.79 22.05 3.51
C SER A 315 2.04 22.82 4.60
N ARG A 316 1.31 23.88 4.22
CA ARG A 316 0.50 24.67 5.16
C ARG A 316 -0.63 23.86 5.79
N GLY A 317 -1.35 23.10 4.97
CA GLY A 317 -2.41 22.23 5.45
C GLY A 317 -1.89 21.13 6.36
N TRP A 318 -0.83 20.45 5.93
CA TRP A 318 -0.15 19.42 6.70
C TRP A 318 0.33 19.92 8.06
N MET A 319 0.97 21.10 8.11
CA MET A 319 1.44 21.70 9.36
C MET A 319 0.31 22.03 10.32
N LYS A 320 -0.83 22.51 9.84
CA LYS A 320 -1.99 22.76 10.70
C LYS A 320 -2.41 21.47 11.41
N ILE A 321 -2.53 20.36 10.67
CA ILE A 321 -2.97 19.07 11.23
C ILE A 321 -1.89 18.50 12.15
N HIS A 322 -0.64 18.47 11.70
CA HIS A 322 0.49 17.96 12.48
C HIS A 322 0.70 18.74 13.78
N ASN A 323 0.67 20.08 13.74
CA ASN A 323 0.90 20.93 14.91
C ASN A 323 -0.21 20.83 15.96
N THR A 324 -1.40 20.41 15.55
CA THR A 324 -2.54 20.19 16.46
C THR A 324 -2.47 18.81 17.09
N SER A 325 -1.93 17.81 16.36
CA SER A 325 -1.84 16.41 16.79
C SER A 325 -0.52 16.10 17.51
N SER A 326 0.55 16.85 17.25
CA SER A 326 1.91 16.58 17.72
C SER A 326 2.37 17.60 18.77
N LYS A 327 3.22 17.13 19.70
CA LYS A 327 3.94 18.00 20.65
C LYS A 327 5.07 18.81 19.99
N ARG A 328 5.53 18.39 18.81
CA ARG A 328 6.59 19.05 18.03
C ARG A 328 5.95 19.94 16.99
N LYS A 329 6.08 21.26 17.16
CA LYS A 329 5.54 22.24 16.22
C LYS A 329 6.54 22.53 15.10
N VAL A 330 6.03 22.53 13.87
CA VAL A 330 6.76 22.89 12.66
C VAL A 330 6.31 24.30 12.21
N THR A 331 7.21 25.09 11.66
CA THR A 331 6.90 26.44 11.16
C THR A 331 7.06 26.52 9.64
N ASP A 332 6.24 27.33 8.99
CA ASP A 332 6.22 27.56 7.53
C ASP A 332 6.95 28.85 7.11
N ALA A 333 7.99 29.23 7.85
CA ALA A 333 8.74 30.46 7.59
C ALA A 333 9.57 30.42 6.29
N LEU A 334 9.68 29.26 5.65
CA LEU A 334 10.53 29.05 4.47
C LEU A 334 9.68 28.81 3.21
N THR A 335 10.14 29.37 2.08
CA THR A 335 9.64 28.97 0.76
C THR A 335 10.07 27.52 0.46
N PRO A 336 9.42 26.82 -0.50
CA PRO A 336 9.84 25.45 -0.91
C PRO A 336 11.32 25.37 -1.27
N TYR A 337 11.84 26.36 -1.96
CA TYR A 337 13.25 26.42 -2.35
C TYR A 337 14.18 26.58 -1.14
N GLU A 338 13.87 27.51 -0.25
CA GLU A 338 14.62 27.70 1.00
C GLU A 338 14.53 26.45 1.90
N PHE A 339 13.37 25.79 1.93
CA PHE A 339 13.21 24.55 2.67
C PHE A 339 14.10 23.43 2.10
N SER A 340 14.18 23.29 0.78
CA SER A 340 15.10 22.33 0.14
C SER A 340 16.56 22.61 0.50
N ILE A 341 16.97 23.89 0.49
CA ILE A 341 18.32 24.29 0.92
C ILE A 341 18.54 23.95 2.41
N ALA A 342 17.57 24.27 3.27
CA ALA A 342 17.67 23.97 4.70
C ALA A 342 17.77 22.46 4.96
N MET A 343 17.03 21.63 4.22
CA MET A 343 17.11 20.17 4.32
C MET A 343 18.48 19.63 3.91
N LEU A 344 19.08 20.16 2.84
CA LEU A 344 20.43 19.81 2.42
C LEU A 344 21.48 20.21 3.46
N ALA A 345 21.34 21.42 4.03
CA ALA A 345 22.23 21.90 5.10
C ALA A 345 22.10 21.05 6.38
N ALA A 346 20.88 20.67 6.77
CA ALA A 346 20.61 19.80 7.91
C ALA A 346 21.21 18.37 7.73
N LYS A 347 21.43 17.95 6.48
CA LYS A 347 22.14 16.71 6.11
C LYS A 347 23.66 16.86 6.11
N GLY A 348 24.19 18.04 6.51
CA GLY A 348 25.63 18.31 6.60
C GLY A 348 26.28 18.68 5.28
N ARG A 349 25.51 19.06 4.25
CA ARG A 349 26.08 19.55 2.97
C ARG A 349 26.69 20.94 3.16
N ARG A 350 27.86 21.16 2.54
CA ARG A 350 28.50 22.47 2.53
C ARG A 350 27.82 23.40 1.53
N ASN A 351 27.88 24.71 1.74
CA ASN A 351 27.25 25.70 0.88
C ASN A 351 27.59 25.54 -0.61
N LYS A 352 28.85 25.21 -0.93
CA LYS A 352 29.27 24.94 -2.31
C LYS A 352 28.56 23.73 -2.89
N GLU A 353 28.48 22.63 -2.14
CA GLU A 353 27.77 21.40 -2.57
C GLU A 353 26.28 21.65 -2.76
N ILE A 354 25.69 22.50 -1.92
CA ILE A 354 24.29 22.90 -2.05
C ILE A 354 24.10 23.76 -3.31
N ALA A 355 25.00 24.73 -3.55
CA ALA A 355 24.93 25.59 -4.73
C ALA A 355 25.08 24.81 -6.03
N ASP A 356 26.03 23.87 -6.09
CA ASP A 356 26.27 23.01 -7.25
C ASP A 356 25.09 22.02 -7.48
N TYR A 357 24.37 21.66 -6.39
CA TYR A 357 23.25 20.73 -6.44
C TYR A 357 21.94 21.40 -6.84
N MET A 358 21.69 22.62 -6.39
CA MET A 358 20.44 23.39 -6.63
C MET A 358 20.47 24.17 -7.94
#